data_551ddefeff3533946c9d42f51f5ad4e0
#
_entry.id   551ddefeff3533946c9d42f51f5ad4e0
#
_cell.length_a   1.000
_cell.length_b   1.000
_cell.length_c   1.000
_cell.angle_alpha   90.00
_cell.angle_beta   90.00
_cell.angle_gamma   90.00
#
_symmetry.space_group_name_H-M   'P 1'
#
loop_
_entity.id
_entity.type
_entity.pdbx_description
1 polymer ?
#
loop_
_entity_poly.entity_id
_entity_poly.type
_entity_poly.pdbx_seq_one_letter_code
_entity_poly.pdbx_strand_id
1 'polypeptide(L)'
;MSQIRPYKQVLNFLNEIIEQSAYAPDLKLPSERMLATKFDASRRSIRLAYDKLIEENIVVKVHGKGYFTTGKKENRDKNSPLSVKKIYFIVPALKTVFAQNILNGITDFCDEHTMDVSIKLSKSSLEKESQYVNSAYLADAKGIILFPIDNELVNTELLKLASNRYPVAVIDRYFKNVNSSFISTDNFNAMIEAVKFLKSKKHENLLYLTSPTSLATTVGERLNGFLTGFEKYYGKKGNDSVITIQDFSYEQIFNGVTSYVKNNPKTEVIICPGVRAVTDAIISALNSIKLSIPKDIKLMVFDNDFSYTEVNLVKPYVIEQDSYQIGYSSAAALYNQIYGDLRTVSIRLPVKIVDYSKKRLNKKRPL
;
A
#
# COMPACT_ATOMS: atom_id res chain seq x y z
N MET A 1 29.26 -2.85 -7.68
CA MET A 1 28.94 -3.32 -9.05
C MET A 1 27.66 -4.13 -8.94
N SER A 2 26.54 -3.64 -9.46
CA SER A 2 25.26 -4.38 -9.45
C SER A 2 25.36 -5.57 -10.39
N GLN A 3 25.26 -6.80 -9.86
CA GLN A 3 25.17 -8.01 -10.68
C GLN A 3 23.94 -7.90 -11.59
N ILE A 4 24.17 -7.84 -12.89
CA ILE A 4 23.09 -7.88 -13.89
C ILE A 4 22.35 -9.21 -13.71
N ARG A 5 21.04 -9.14 -13.49
CA ARG A 5 20.20 -10.35 -13.25
C ARG A 5 20.35 -11.37 -14.37
N PRO A 6 20.43 -12.70 -14.08
CA PRO A 6 20.65 -13.75 -15.08
C PRO A 6 19.71 -13.69 -16.28
N TYR A 7 18.45 -13.32 -16.06
CA TYR A 7 17.46 -13.08 -17.12
C TYR A 7 17.92 -12.05 -18.17
N LYS A 8 18.46 -10.88 -17.72
CA LYS A 8 18.93 -9.83 -18.64
C LYS A 8 20.16 -10.27 -19.43
N GLN A 9 21.04 -11.04 -18.80
CA GLN A 9 22.23 -11.59 -19.48
C GLN A 9 21.82 -12.59 -20.58
N VAL A 10 20.85 -13.47 -20.28
CA VAL A 10 20.31 -14.42 -21.26
C VAL A 10 19.62 -13.69 -22.41
N LEU A 11 18.77 -12.70 -22.11
CA LEU A 11 18.05 -11.94 -23.14
C LEU A 11 19.01 -11.17 -24.05
N ASN A 12 20.02 -10.50 -23.49
CA ASN A 12 21.04 -9.79 -24.28
C ASN A 12 21.80 -10.73 -25.18
N PHE A 13 22.22 -11.89 -24.67
CA PHE A 13 22.92 -12.91 -25.46
C PHE A 13 22.06 -13.45 -26.60
N LEU A 14 20.77 -13.71 -26.37
CA LEU A 14 19.85 -14.14 -27.42
C LEU A 14 19.67 -13.05 -28.49
N ASN A 15 19.51 -11.80 -28.08
CA ASN A 15 19.42 -10.68 -29.01
C ASN A 15 20.70 -10.54 -29.86
N GLU A 16 21.89 -10.68 -29.27
CA GLU A 16 23.16 -10.65 -30.01
C GLU A 16 23.22 -11.72 -31.09
N ILE A 17 22.80 -12.95 -30.78
CA ILE A 17 22.75 -14.05 -31.79
C ILE A 17 21.78 -13.69 -32.91
N ILE A 18 20.61 -13.19 -32.61
CA ILE A 18 19.56 -12.82 -33.56
C ILE A 18 20.05 -11.66 -34.46
N GLU A 19 20.66 -10.64 -33.86
CA GLU A 19 21.22 -9.50 -34.59
C GLU A 19 22.40 -9.91 -35.51
N GLN A 20 23.33 -10.74 -35.03
CA GLN A 20 24.44 -11.23 -35.81
C GLN A 20 23.98 -12.08 -37.01
N SER A 21 22.85 -12.77 -36.90
CA SER A 21 22.23 -13.49 -37.98
C SER A 21 21.44 -12.62 -38.96
N ALA A 22 21.46 -11.29 -38.80
CA ALA A 22 20.62 -10.36 -39.54
C ALA A 22 19.12 -10.73 -39.52
N TYR A 23 18.64 -11.30 -38.40
CA TYR A 23 17.27 -11.77 -38.23
C TYR A 23 16.87 -12.87 -39.26
N ALA A 24 17.81 -13.68 -39.66
CA ALA A 24 17.52 -14.79 -40.58
C ALA A 24 16.35 -15.66 -40.07
N PRO A 25 15.35 -16.00 -40.91
CA PRO A 25 14.26 -16.87 -40.49
C PRO A 25 14.78 -18.31 -40.23
N ASP A 26 14.05 -19.04 -39.40
CA ASP A 26 14.31 -20.45 -39.04
C ASP A 26 15.70 -20.74 -38.44
N LEU A 27 16.40 -19.70 -37.93
CA LEU A 27 17.63 -19.92 -37.18
C LEU A 27 17.28 -20.58 -35.84
N LYS A 28 17.89 -21.78 -35.62
CA LYS A 28 17.71 -22.46 -34.32
C LYS A 28 18.50 -21.77 -33.22
N LEU A 29 17.81 -21.36 -32.17
CA LEU A 29 18.41 -20.74 -31.00
C LEU A 29 18.89 -21.77 -29.96
N PRO A 30 19.80 -21.37 -29.04
CA PRO A 30 20.32 -22.22 -27.99
C PRO A 30 19.23 -22.87 -27.15
N SER A 31 19.43 -24.12 -26.70
CA SER A 31 18.46 -24.80 -25.85
C SER A 31 18.40 -24.21 -24.42
N GLU A 32 17.26 -24.36 -23.75
CA GLU A 32 17.12 -23.98 -22.34
C GLU A 32 18.23 -24.56 -21.46
N ARG A 33 18.62 -25.82 -21.73
CA ARG A 33 19.68 -26.53 -20.98
C ARG A 33 21.04 -25.88 -21.18
N MET A 34 21.38 -25.53 -22.42
CA MET A 34 22.65 -24.88 -22.74
C MET A 34 22.77 -23.50 -22.10
N LEU A 35 21.69 -22.69 -22.14
CA LEU A 35 21.67 -21.37 -21.51
C LEU A 35 21.73 -21.49 -19.99
N ALA A 36 21.07 -22.48 -19.37
CA ALA A 36 21.13 -22.74 -17.94
C ALA A 36 22.57 -22.96 -17.47
N THR A 37 23.33 -23.82 -18.23
CA THR A 37 24.73 -24.09 -17.92
C THR A 37 25.62 -22.88 -18.18
N LYS A 38 25.40 -22.15 -19.28
CA LYS A 38 26.26 -21.01 -19.67
C LYS A 38 26.16 -19.82 -18.72
N PHE A 39 24.93 -19.51 -18.19
CA PHE A 39 24.67 -18.33 -17.40
C PHE A 39 24.41 -18.64 -15.92
N ASP A 40 24.58 -19.89 -15.50
CA ASP A 40 24.21 -20.33 -14.14
C ASP A 40 22.80 -19.85 -13.74
N ALA A 41 21.87 -19.93 -14.67
CA ALA A 41 20.54 -19.38 -14.57
C ALA A 41 19.47 -20.49 -14.41
N SER A 42 18.43 -20.18 -13.61
CA SER A 42 17.30 -21.09 -13.49
C SER A 42 16.59 -21.27 -14.86
N ARG A 43 16.05 -22.47 -15.12
CA ARG A 43 15.25 -22.74 -16.34
C ARG A 43 14.11 -21.73 -16.51
N ARG A 44 13.61 -21.23 -15.41
CA ARG A 44 12.56 -20.21 -15.39
C ARG A 44 13.03 -18.87 -15.94
N SER A 45 14.21 -18.39 -15.51
CA SER A 45 14.81 -17.14 -16.01
C SER A 45 15.06 -17.21 -17.53
N ILE A 46 15.42 -18.40 -18.01
CA ILE A 46 15.65 -18.64 -19.45
C ILE A 46 14.34 -18.63 -20.22
N ARG A 47 13.30 -19.32 -19.72
CA ARG A 47 11.97 -19.29 -20.34
C ARG A 47 11.42 -17.88 -20.43
N LEU A 48 11.55 -17.08 -19.39
CA LEU A 48 11.15 -15.68 -19.45
C LEU A 48 11.84 -14.88 -20.55
N ALA A 49 13.13 -15.15 -20.81
CA ALA A 49 13.84 -14.51 -21.92
C ALA A 49 13.27 -14.95 -23.28
N TYR A 50 12.96 -16.23 -23.43
CA TYR A 50 12.32 -16.74 -24.65
C TYR A 50 10.89 -16.26 -24.81
N ASP A 51 10.09 -16.26 -23.73
CA ASP A 51 8.70 -15.80 -23.76
C ASP A 51 8.62 -14.34 -24.20
N LYS A 52 9.58 -13.51 -23.77
CA LYS A 52 9.68 -12.13 -24.23
C LYS A 52 9.93 -12.04 -25.75
N LEU A 53 10.85 -12.83 -26.30
CA LEU A 53 11.14 -12.83 -27.72
C LEU A 53 9.99 -13.42 -28.56
N ILE A 54 9.19 -14.32 -27.96
CA ILE A 54 7.97 -14.86 -28.58
C ILE A 54 6.86 -13.79 -28.58
N GLU A 55 6.67 -13.08 -27.47
CA GLU A 55 5.73 -11.95 -27.39
C GLU A 55 6.05 -10.86 -28.42
N GLU A 56 7.34 -10.63 -28.69
CA GLU A 56 7.84 -9.70 -29.70
C GLU A 56 7.74 -10.26 -31.15
N ASN A 57 7.23 -11.49 -31.32
CA ASN A 57 7.17 -12.23 -32.60
C ASN A 57 8.53 -12.39 -33.32
N ILE A 58 9.63 -12.30 -32.59
CA ILE A 58 10.99 -12.48 -33.09
C ILE A 58 11.35 -13.97 -33.10
N VAL A 59 10.80 -14.73 -32.15
CA VAL A 59 11.07 -16.15 -31.92
C VAL A 59 9.76 -16.93 -31.89
N VAL A 60 9.79 -18.16 -32.39
CA VAL A 60 8.70 -19.13 -32.29
C VAL A 60 9.19 -20.40 -31.60
N LYS A 61 8.37 -20.97 -30.75
CA LYS A 61 8.61 -22.25 -30.11
C LYS A 61 7.99 -23.37 -30.94
N VAL A 62 8.82 -24.30 -31.43
CA VAL A 62 8.36 -25.49 -32.14
C VAL A 62 8.43 -26.70 -31.18
N HIS A 63 7.26 -27.31 -30.94
CA HIS A 63 7.14 -28.41 -29.98
C HIS A 63 8.13 -29.56 -30.35
N GLY A 64 8.91 -30.01 -29.39
CA GLY A 64 9.92 -31.05 -29.55
C GLY A 64 11.19 -30.64 -30.31
N LYS A 65 11.24 -29.48 -30.97
CA LYS A 65 12.38 -29.03 -31.78
C LYS A 65 13.16 -27.86 -31.17
N GLY A 66 12.53 -27.03 -30.33
CA GLY A 66 13.16 -25.90 -29.66
C GLY A 66 12.66 -24.54 -30.13
N TYR A 67 13.51 -23.54 -30.07
CA TYR A 67 13.19 -22.12 -30.36
C TYR A 67 13.86 -21.72 -31.69
N PHE A 68 13.13 -21.01 -32.54
CA PHE A 68 13.55 -20.58 -33.86
C PHE A 68 13.18 -19.12 -34.11
N THR A 69 14.00 -18.40 -34.85
CA THR A 69 13.71 -17.05 -35.30
C THR A 69 12.63 -17.05 -36.37
N THR A 70 11.79 -16.00 -36.37
CA THR A 70 10.67 -15.84 -37.32
C THR A 70 11.08 -15.13 -38.62
N GLY A 71 12.30 -14.59 -38.71
CA GLY A 71 12.75 -13.75 -39.82
C GLY A 71 12.17 -12.34 -39.78
N LYS A 72 11.40 -12.01 -38.76
CA LYS A 72 10.92 -10.66 -38.57
C LYS A 72 12.00 -9.88 -37.88
N LYS A 73 12.53 -8.87 -38.56
CA LYS A 73 13.28 -7.79 -37.93
C LYS A 73 12.30 -7.08 -36.99
N GLU A 74 12.73 -6.86 -35.76
CA GLU A 74 11.97 -5.93 -34.93
C GLU A 74 11.72 -4.67 -35.76
N ASN A 75 10.50 -4.48 -36.23
CA ASN A 75 10.06 -3.16 -36.60
C ASN A 75 10.04 -2.39 -35.27
N ARG A 76 11.20 -1.89 -34.88
CA ARG A 76 11.31 -0.78 -33.96
C ARG A 76 10.72 0.46 -34.66
N ASP A 77 9.45 0.38 -35.00
CA ASP A 77 8.62 1.55 -34.98
C ASP A 77 8.73 2.06 -33.56
N LYS A 78 9.51 3.13 -33.39
CA LYS A 78 9.57 3.88 -32.14
C LYS A 78 8.18 4.34 -31.69
N ASN A 79 7.14 3.99 -32.42
CA ASN A 79 5.71 4.25 -32.23
C ASN A 79 4.85 2.95 -32.13
N SER A 80 5.43 1.73 -32.20
CA SER A 80 4.69 0.57 -31.73
C SER A 80 4.64 0.70 -30.21
N PRO A 81 3.46 0.79 -29.58
CA PRO A 81 3.42 0.79 -28.12
C PRO A 81 4.07 -0.53 -27.68
N LEU A 82 5.26 -0.46 -27.04
CA LEU A 82 5.73 -1.51 -26.15
C LEU A 82 4.48 -2.01 -25.46
N SER A 83 4.20 -3.32 -25.48
CA SER A 83 2.98 -3.83 -24.84
C SER A 83 3.06 -3.46 -23.36
N VAL A 84 2.55 -2.28 -23.07
CA VAL A 84 2.62 -1.64 -21.75
C VAL A 84 1.90 -2.58 -20.81
N LYS A 85 2.64 -3.12 -19.83
CA LYS A 85 2.04 -4.09 -18.90
C LYS A 85 1.04 -3.36 -18.02
N LYS A 86 -0.22 -3.69 -18.20
CA LYS A 86 -1.32 -3.11 -17.44
C LYS A 86 -1.51 -3.81 -16.12
N ILE A 87 -1.59 -3.03 -15.05
CA ILE A 87 -1.99 -3.49 -13.72
C ILE A 87 -3.28 -2.80 -13.28
N TYR A 88 -3.98 -3.40 -12.33
CA TYR A 88 -5.16 -2.77 -11.72
C TYR A 88 -4.83 -2.32 -10.31
N PHE A 89 -5.19 -1.08 -9.99
CA PHE A 89 -5.26 -0.57 -8.62
C PHE A 89 -6.73 -0.50 -8.20
N ILE A 90 -7.15 -1.42 -7.31
CA ILE A 90 -8.52 -1.49 -6.80
C ILE A 90 -8.53 -0.88 -5.40
N VAL A 91 -9.33 0.17 -5.19
CA VAL A 91 -9.36 0.96 -3.97
C VAL A 91 -10.79 1.37 -3.61
N PRO A 92 -11.17 1.46 -2.31
CA PRO A 92 -12.51 1.88 -1.92
C PRO A 92 -12.87 3.28 -2.42
N ALA A 93 -11.98 4.24 -2.22
CA ALA A 93 -12.14 5.64 -2.64
C ALA A 93 -10.78 6.36 -2.66
N LEU A 94 -10.70 7.48 -3.38
CA LEU A 94 -9.53 8.38 -3.44
C LEU A 94 -9.85 9.74 -2.80
N LYS A 95 -10.57 9.72 -1.67
CA LYS A 95 -11.05 10.95 -1.02
C LYS A 95 -10.05 11.51 0.01
N THR A 96 -9.18 10.69 0.57
CA THR A 96 -8.20 11.08 1.58
C THR A 96 -6.84 11.34 0.96
N VAL A 97 -6.04 12.21 1.59
CA VAL A 97 -4.64 12.46 1.20
C VAL A 97 -3.83 11.17 1.24
N PHE A 98 -4.12 10.28 2.22
CA PHE A 98 -3.51 8.96 2.33
C PHE A 98 -3.69 8.12 1.05
N ALA A 99 -4.93 7.96 0.58
CA ALA A 99 -5.22 7.18 -0.63
C ALA A 99 -4.65 7.82 -1.91
N GLN A 100 -4.64 9.17 -1.99
CA GLN A 100 -4.07 9.90 -3.11
C GLN A 100 -2.55 9.73 -3.19
N ASN A 101 -1.84 9.81 -2.06
CA ASN A 101 -0.41 9.60 -2.02
C ASN A 101 -0.01 8.15 -2.36
N ILE A 102 -0.81 7.16 -1.96
CA ILE A 102 -0.62 5.77 -2.40
C ILE A 102 -0.68 5.70 -3.93
N LEU A 103 -1.72 6.31 -4.53
CA LEU A 103 -1.83 6.35 -5.99
C LEU A 103 -0.63 7.03 -6.64
N ASN A 104 -0.18 8.17 -6.10
CA ASN A 104 1.01 8.85 -6.61
C ASN A 104 2.24 7.93 -6.60
N GLY A 105 2.49 7.22 -5.49
CA GLY A 105 3.60 6.27 -5.43
C GLY A 105 3.48 5.11 -6.44
N ILE A 106 2.26 4.61 -6.68
CA ILE A 106 2.02 3.57 -7.69
C ILE A 106 2.28 4.12 -9.10
N THR A 107 1.76 5.30 -9.43
CA THR A 107 1.90 5.90 -10.76
C THR A 107 3.35 6.24 -11.07
N ASP A 108 4.07 6.87 -10.14
CA ASP A 108 5.48 7.20 -10.33
C ASP A 108 6.33 5.95 -10.62
N PHE A 109 6.11 4.87 -9.83
CA PHE A 109 6.79 3.60 -10.11
C PHE A 109 6.42 3.02 -11.48
N CYS A 110 5.14 3.09 -11.87
CA CYS A 110 4.67 2.59 -13.16
C CYS A 110 5.28 3.37 -14.33
N ASP A 111 5.37 4.69 -14.22
CA ASP A 111 5.97 5.56 -15.22
C ASP A 111 7.47 5.27 -15.41
N GLU A 112 8.21 5.07 -14.30
CA GLU A 112 9.62 4.69 -14.32
C GLU A 112 9.88 3.32 -14.99
N HIS A 113 8.88 2.42 -15.01
CA HIS A 113 9.02 1.04 -15.47
C HIS A 113 8.15 0.70 -16.70
N THR A 114 7.62 1.71 -17.38
CA THR A 114 6.80 1.54 -18.59
C THR A 114 5.61 0.59 -18.35
N MET A 115 4.89 0.82 -17.26
CA MET A 115 3.66 0.11 -16.90
C MET A 115 2.46 1.06 -16.95
N ASP A 116 1.27 0.53 -17.20
CA ASP A 116 0.01 1.26 -17.15
C ASP A 116 -0.82 0.83 -15.93
N VAL A 117 -1.43 1.79 -15.23
CA VAL A 117 -2.28 1.52 -14.09
C VAL A 117 -3.75 1.89 -14.36
N SER A 118 -4.64 0.90 -14.23
CA SER A 118 -6.08 1.08 -14.31
C SER A 118 -6.69 1.18 -12.92
N ILE A 119 -7.20 2.36 -12.57
CA ILE A 119 -7.80 2.62 -11.26
C ILE A 119 -9.25 2.16 -11.24
N LYS A 120 -9.65 1.40 -10.20
CA LYS A 120 -11.01 0.90 -9.99
C LYS A 120 -11.51 1.26 -8.59
N LEU A 121 -12.60 1.99 -8.52
CA LEU A 121 -13.21 2.41 -7.25
C LEU A 121 -14.29 1.44 -6.83
N SER A 122 -14.03 0.62 -5.80
CA SER A 122 -15.00 -0.38 -5.29
C SER A 122 -16.15 0.25 -4.50
N LYS A 123 -16.02 1.53 -4.09
CA LYS A 123 -17.01 2.28 -3.29
C LYS A 123 -17.44 1.54 -2.02
N SER A 124 -16.48 0.89 -1.37
CA SER A 124 -16.68 0.06 -0.17
C SER A 124 -17.69 -1.09 -0.37
N SER A 125 -17.85 -1.59 -1.61
CA SER A 125 -18.69 -2.74 -1.96
C SER A 125 -17.82 -3.95 -2.27
N LEU A 126 -18.02 -5.06 -1.50
CA LEU A 126 -17.32 -6.33 -1.73
C LEU A 126 -17.68 -6.92 -3.10
N GLU A 127 -18.93 -6.76 -3.53
CA GLU A 127 -19.36 -7.21 -4.84
C GLU A 127 -18.60 -6.51 -5.97
N LYS A 128 -18.45 -5.16 -5.90
CA LYS A 128 -17.69 -4.39 -6.89
C LYS A 128 -16.20 -4.72 -6.84
N GLU A 129 -15.65 -4.90 -5.65
CA GLU A 129 -14.27 -5.32 -5.49
C GLU A 129 -14.03 -6.66 -6.20
N SER A 130 -14.90 -7.66 -5.96
CA SER A 130 -14.84 -8.96 -6.62
C SER A 130 -15.01 -8.87 -8.13
N GLN A 131 -15.97 -8.04 -8.61
CA GLN A 131 -16.13 -7.79 -10.04
C GLN A 131 -14.88 -7.20 -10.68
N TYR A 132 -14.22 -6.26 -10.02
CA TYR A 132 -12.99 -5.65 -10.53
C TYR A 132 -11.79 -6.59 -10.49
N VAL A 133 -11.68 -7.45 -9.47
CA VAL A 133 -10.67 -8.52 -9.42
C VAL A 133 -10.84 -9.46 -10.61
N ASN A 134 -12.07 -9.92 -10.88
CA ASN A 134 -12.37 -10.76 -12.03
C ASN A 134 -12.12 -10.05 -13.37
N SER A 135 -12.52 -8.77 -13.48
CA SER A 135 -12.33 -8.01 -14.70
C SER A 135 -10.85 -7.77 -15.02
N ALA A 136 -10.00 -7.62 -14.00
CA ALA A 136 -8.57 -7.51 -14.19
C ALA A 136 -7.98 -8.79 -14.84
N TYR A 137 -8.38 -9.96 -14.33
CA TYR A 137 -7.95 -11.24 -14.88
C TYR A 137 -8.45 -11.45 -16.32
N LEU A 138 -9.73 -11.19 -16.59
CA LEU A 138 -10.31 -11.32 -17.93
C LEU A 138 -9.74 -10.34 -18.95
N ALA A 139 -9.31 -9.15 -18.51
CA ALA A 139 -8.67 -8.13 -19.35
C ALA A 139 -7.15 -8.35 -19.52
N ASP A 140 -6.63 -9.52 -19.16
CA ASP A 140 -5.20 -9.87 -19.21
C ASP A 140 -4.29 -8.87 -18.48
N ALA A 141 -4.81 -8.23 -17.43
CA ALA A 141 -3.96 -7.41 -16.56
C ALA A 141 -2.86 -8.30 -15.96
N LYS A 142 -1.65 -7.77 -15.83
CA LYS A 142 -0.50 -8.55 -15.37
C LYS A 142 -0.41 -8.66 -13.86
N GLY A 143 -1.23 -7.89 -13.13
CA GLY A 143 -1.30 -7.97 -11.68
C GLY A 143 -2.30 -7.00 -11.08
N ILE A 144 -2.55 -7.16 -9.78
CA ILE A 144 -3.50 -6.37 -9.01
C ILE A 144 -2.82 -5.83 -7.75
N ILE A 145 -2.95 -4.52 -7.52
CA ILE A 145 -2.76 -3.90 -6.21
C ILE A 145 -4.14 -3.70 -5.62
N LEU A 146 -4.41 -4.31 -4.47
CA LEU A 146 -5.69 -4.20 -3.79
C LEU A 146 -5.53 -3.43 -2.49
N PHE A 147 -6.30 -2.35 -2.34
CA PHE A 147 -6.60 -1.74 -1.05
C PHE A 147 -7.98 -2.27 -0.61
N PRO A 148 -8.03 -3.26 0.30
CA PRO A 148 -9.29 -3.92 0.64
C PRO A 148 -10.29 -2.99 1.30
N ILE A 149 -11.57 -3.29 1.16
CA ILE A 149 -12.62 -2.63 1.91
C ILE A 149 -12.54 -2.93 3.42
N ASP A 150 -13.21 -2.09 4.23
CA ASP A 150 -13.38 -2.35 5.66
C ASP A 150 -14.33 -3.52 5.84
N ASN A 151 -13.84 -4.68 6.03
CA ASN A 151 -14.49 -5.88 6.55
C ASN A 151 -13.51 -7.04 6.38
N GLU A 152 -13.36 -7.88 7.37
CA GLU A 152 -12.52 -9.10 7.31
C GLU A 152 -13.05 -10.14 6.30
N LEU A 153 -14.06 -9.79 5.50
CA LEU A 153 -14.58 -10.63 4.43
C LEU A 153 -13.54 -10.76 3.34
N VAL A 154 -12.91 -11.90 3.30
CA VAL A 154 -11.92 -12.21 2.29
C VAL A 154 -12.60 -12.29 0.93
N ASN A 155 -12.10 -11.51 -0.02
CA ASN A 155 -12.54 -11.60 -1.41
C ASN A 155 -12.16 -12.96 -2.00
N THR A 156 -13.14 -13.82 -2.24
CA THR A 156 -12.92 -15.19 -2.72
C THR A 156 -12.25 -15.23 -4.09
N GLU A 157 -12.50 -14.24 -4.95
CA GLU A 157 -11.88 -14.16 -6.26
C GLU A 157 -10.39 -13.81 -6.14
N LEU A 158 -10.04 -12.93 -5.20
CA LEU A 158 -8.63 -12.65 -4.90
C LEU A 158 -7.91 -13.90 -4.38
N LEU A 159 -8.56 -14.69 -3.51
CA LEU A 159 -8.00 -15.96 -3.02
C LEU A 159 -7.69 -16.92 -4.16
N LYS A 160 -8.61 -17.07 -5.11
CA LYS A 160 -8.42 -17.93 -6.29
C LYS A 160 -7.20 -17.48 -7.10
N LEU A 161 -7.08 -16.17 -7.35
CA LEU A 161 -5.95 -15.61 -8.11
C LEU A 161 -4.63 -15.81 -7.37
N ALA A 162 -4.58 -15.49 -6.08
CA ALA A 162 -3.38 -15.66 -5.26
C ALA A 162 -2.94 -17.14 -5.17
N SER A 163 -3.89 -18.07 -5.06
CA SER A 163 -3.61 -19.52 -5.06
C SER A 163 -3.04 -20.00 -6.39
N ASN A 164 -3.44 -19.38 -7.50
CA ASN A 164 -2.91 -19.63 -8.83
C ASN A 164 -1.61 -18.87 -9.15
N ARG A 165 -1.01 -18.24 -8.12
CA ARG A 165 0.22 -17.44 -8.25
C ARG A 165 0.10 -16.25 -9.22
N TYR A 166 -1.12 -15.76 -9.42
CA TYR A 166 -1.31 -14.50 -10.12
C TYR A 166 -0.70 -13.36 -9.29
N PRO A 167 0.02 -12.40 -9.91
CA PRO A 167 0.66 -11.32 -9.18
C PRO A 167 -0.36 -10.45 -8.43
N VAL A 168 -0.26 -10.47 -7.08
CA VAL A 168 -1.13 -9.69 -6.19
C VAL A 168 -0.31 -9.03 -5.10
N ALA A 169 -0.53 -7.74 -4.91
CA ALA A 169 -0.08 -6.98 -3.74
C ALA A 169 -1.29 -6.43 -2.98
N VAL A 170 -1.37 -6.69 -1.69
CA VAL A 170 -2.41 -6.15 -0.80
C VAL A 170 -1.78 -5.04 0.03
N ILE A 171 -2.48 -3.92 0.18
CA ILE A 171 -1.95 -2.75 0.88
C ILE A 171 -2.85 -2.33 2.05
N ASP A 172 -2.22 -1.67 3.05
CA ASP A 172 -2.83 -1.17 4.28
C ASP A 172 -3.38 -2.28 5.18
N ARG A 173 -4.33 -3.07 4.73
CA ARG A 173 -4.94 -4.20 5.43
C ARG A 173 -4.51 -5.50 4.80
N TYR A 174 -4.45 -6.58 5.57
CA TYR A 174 -4.06 -7.88 5.05
C TYR A 174 -5.08 -8.95 5.39
N PHE A 175 -5.12 -9.96 4.56
CA PHE A 175 -5.90 -11.16 4.79
C PHE A 175 -5.01 -12.24 5.40
N LYS A 176 -5.42 -12.78 6.54
CA LYS A 176 -4.72 -13.93 7.14
C LYS A 176 -4.77 -15.11 6.17
N ASN A 177 -3.65 -15.81 5.99
CA ASN A 177 -3.54 -17.02 5.15
C ASN A 177 -3.70 -16.81 3.63
N VAL A 178 -3.55 -15.59 3.12
CA VAL A 178 -3.48 -15.31 1.68
C VAL A 178 -2.02 -15.16 1.26
N ASN A 179 -1.60 -15.94 0.27
CA ASN A 179 -0.25 -15.86 -0.28
C ASN A 179 -0.12 -14.69 -1.27
N SER A 180 -0.07 -13.47 -0.76
CA SER A 180 0.12 -12.24 -1.53
C SER A 180 1.23 -11.38 -0.92
N SER A 181 1.81 -10.49 -1.71
CA SER A 181 2.64 -9.44 -1.14
C SER A 181 1.79 -8.51 -0.29
N PHE A 182 2.34 -8.03 0.82
CA PHE A 182 1.65 -7.16 1.74
C PHE A 182 2.53 -5.96 2.09
N ILE A 183 1.99 -4.77 1.91
CA ILE A 183 2.68 -3.51 2.22
C ILE A 183 1.76 -2.62 3.06
N SER A 184 2.20 -2.28 4.26
CA SER A 184 1.42 -1.49 5.21
C SER A 184 2.31 -0.67 6.12
N THR A 185 1.69 0.20 6.91
CA THR A 185 2.32 0.82 8.07
C THR A 185 2.52 -0.23 9.18
N ASP A 186 3.59 -0.10 9.95
CA ASP A 186 3.77 -0.82 11.21
C ASP A 186 2.86 -0.19 12.29
N ASN A 187 1.58 -0.51 12.21
CA ASN A 187 0.54 0.08 13.05
C ASN A 187 0.74 -0.17 14.55
N PHE A 188 1.30 -1.34 14.91
CA PHE A 188 1.58 -1.69 16.29
C PHE A 188 2.67 -0.79 16.88
N ASN A 189 3.83 -0.73 16.22
CA ASN A 189 4.92 0.11 16.68
C ASN A 189 4.62 1.61 16.53
N ALA A 190 3.82 2.02 15.53
CA ALA A 190 3.35 3.39 15.37
C ALA A 190 2.64 3.91 16.63
N MET A 191 1.76 3.09 17.22
CA MET A 191 1.04 3.49 18.43
C MET A 191 1.93 3.44 19.68
N ILE A 192 2.90 2.51 19.76
CA ILE A 192 3.90 2.51 20.84
C ILE A 192 4.71 3.81 20.81
N GLU A 193 5.20 4.21 19.63
CA GLU A 193 5.97 5.45 19.48
C GLU A 193 5.10 6.71 19.74
N ALA A 194 3.81 6.67 19.37
CA ALA A 194 2.86 7.74 19.69
C ALA A 194 2.71 7.94 21.21
N VAL A 195 2.49 6.85 21.95
CA VAL A 195 2.37 6.87 23.42
C VAL A 195 3.68 7.35 24.07
N LYS A 196 4.83 6.84 23.61
CA LYS A 196 6.15 7.29 24.05
C LYS A 196 6.37 8.78 23.81
N PHE A 197 5.98 9.28 22.64
CA PHE A 197 6.05 10.70 22.30
C PHE A 197 5.20 11.53 23.27
N LEU A 198 3.95 11.14 23.52
CA LEU A 198 3.07 11.87 24.45
C LEU A 198 3.63 11.88 25.87
N LYS A 199 4.19 10.77 26.36
CA LYS A 199 4.87 10.72 27.65
C LYS A 199 6.08 11.66 27.70
N SER A 200 6.87 11.74 26.62
CA SER A 200 8.00 12.68 26.52
C SER A 200 7.57 14.14 26.55
N LYS A 201 6.33 14.42 26.14
CA LYS A 201 5.68 15.75 26.23
C LYS A 201 5.04 16.01 27.60
N LYS A 202 5.16 15.07 28.55
CA LYS A 202 4.60 15.13 29.91
C LYS A 202 3.06 15.12 29.95
N HIS A 203 2.41 14.52 28.94
CA HIS A 203 0.98 14.23 29.00
C HIS A 203 0.76 12.95 29.82
N GLU A 204 -0.12 13.02 30.82
CA GLU A 204 -0.35 11.89 31.73
C GLU A 204 -1.73 11.24 31.51
N ASN A 205 -2.71 11.98 30.99
CA ASN A 205 -4.09 11.54 30.87
C ASN A 205 -4.53 11.52 29.41
N LEU A 206 -4.50 10.33 28.83
CA LEU A 206 -4.80 10.11 27.41
C LEU A 206 -6.19 9.47 27.25
N LEU A 207 -6.86 9.81 26.16
CA LEU A 207 -8.01 9.08 25.63
C LEU A 207 -7.68 8.60 24.22
N TYR A 208 -7.95 7.32 23.93
CA TYR A 208 -7.85 6.77 22.58
C TYR A 208 -9.24 6.37 22.05
N LEU A 209 -9.65 6.97 20.93
CA LEU A 209 -10.85 6.59 20.20
C LEU A 209 -10.49 5.56 19.13
N THR A 210 -11.15 4.42 19.16
CA THR A 210 -10.97 3.33 18.21
C THR A 210 -12.31 2.78 17.73
N SER A 211 -12.31 2.02 16.64
CA SER A 211 -13.44 1.19 16.20
C SER A 211 -13.31 -0.25 16.72
N PRO A 212 -14.35 -1.10 16.56
CA PRO A 212 -14.22 -2.52 16.85
C PRO A 212 -13.08 -3.16 16.05
N THR A 213 -12.28 -3.99 16.72
CA THR A 213 -11.11 -4.65 16.13
C THR A 213 -11.46 -5.66 15.04
N SER A 214 -12.73 -6.09 14.98
CA SER A 214 -13.27 -6.93 13.93
C SER A 214 -13.42 -6.24 12.58
N LEU A 215 -13.31 -4.91 12.51
CA LEU A 215 -13.48 -4.16 11.25
C LEU A 215 -12.24 -4.18 10.36
N ALA A 216 -11.05 -4.15 10.96
CA ALA A 216 -9.80 -4.19 10.20
C ALA A 216 -8.62 -4.64 11.06
N THR A 217 -7.67 -5.34 10.45
CA THR A 217 -6.44 -5.78 11.13
C THR A 217 -5.62 -4.61 11.69
N THR A 218 -5.60 -3.49 10.97
CA THR A 218 -4.90 -2.26 11.39
C THR A 218 -5.47 -1.66 12.68
N VAL A 219 -6.79 -1.75 12.90
CA VAL A 219 -7.44 -1.29 14.13
C VAL A 219 -6.96 -2.09 15.33
N GLY A 220 -6.93 -3.42 15.19
CA GLY A 220 -6.45 -4.32 16.25
C GLY A 220 -4.96 -4.09 16.57
N GLU A 221 -4.13 -3.91 15.53
CA GLU A 221 -2.70 -3.60 15.72
C GLU A 221 -2.49 -2.26 16.45
N ARG A 222 -3.24 -1.22 16.06
CA ARG A 222 -3.18 0.11 16.72
C ARG A 222 -3.63 0.03 18.18
N LEU A 223 -4.74 -0.67 18.46
CA LEU A 223 -5.22 -0.83 19.84
C LEU A 223 -4.19 -1.58 20.70
N ASN A 224 -3.66 -2.69 20.21
CA ASN A 224 -2.65 -3.46 20.94
C ASN A 224 -1.36 -2.65 21.13
N GLY A 225 -0.94 -1.87 20.14
CA GLY A 225 0.19 -0.96 20.22
C GLY A 225 -0.02 0.13 21.27
N PHE A 226 -1.23 0.72 21.32
CA PHE A 226 -1.59 1.70 22.37
C PHE A 226 -1.51 1.09 23.76
N LEU A 227 -2.17 -0.03 23.98
CA LEU A 227 -2.20 -0.70 25.30
C LEU A 227 -0.80 -1.09 25.76
N THR A 228 0.00 -1.70 24.86
CA THR A 228 1.39 -2.09 25.15
C THR A 228 2.27 -0.87 25.45
N GLY A 229 2.17 0.18 24.65
CA GLY A 229 2.89 1.44 24.89
C GLY A 229 2.45 2.12 26.17
N PHE A 230 1.16 2.11 26.47
CA PHE A 230 0.63 2.71 27.69
C PHE A 230 1.13 1.98 28.94
N GLU A 231 1.08 0.66 28.97
CA GLU A 231 1.62 -0.14 30.06
C GLU A 231 3.13 0.11 30.23
N LYS A 232 3.87 0.10 29.13
CA LYS A 232 5.34 0.31 29.13
C LYS A 232 5.77 1.67 29.66
N TYR A 233 5.10 2.75 29.28
CA TYR A 233 5.55 4.12 29.58
C TYR A 233 4.81 4.78 30.74
N TYR A 234 3.60 4.31 31.07
CA TYR A 234 2.79 4.84 32.17
C TYR A 234 2.72 3.91 33.37
N GLY A 235 3.21 2.65 33.26
CA GLY A 235 3.27 1.69 34.36
C GLY A 235 1.90 1.19 34.83
N LYS A 236 0.84 1.35 34.02
CA LYS A 236 -0.53 0.92 34.32
C LYS A 236 -1.25 0.48 33.06
N LYS A 237 -2.31 -0.32 33.21
CA LYS A 237 -3.13 -0.76 32.07
C LYS A 237 -3.87 0.44 31.45
N GLY A 238 -3.95 0.46 30.13
CA GLY A 238 -4.55 1.56 29.37
C GLY A 238 -6.04 1.36 29.00
N ASN A 239 -6.69 0.29 29.46
CA ASN A 239 -8.06 -0.05 29.07
C ASN A 239 -9.08 1.07 29.38
N ASP A 240 -8.95 1.73 30.53
CA ASP A 240 -9.83 2.83 30.94
C ASP A 240 -9.59 4.09 30.13
N SER A 241 -8.56 4.14 29.32
CA SER A 241 -8.20 5.23 28.43
C SER A 241 -8.65 5.00 26.98
N VAL A 242 -9.53 4.01 26.73
CA VAL A 242 -10.01 3.64 25.39
C VAL A 242 -11.52 3.74 25.32
N ILE A 243 -12.02 4.37 24.26
CA ILE A 243 -13.42 4.29 23.85
C ILE A 243 -13.51 3.63 22.49
N THR A 244 -14.34 2.58 22.40
CA THR A 244 -14.67 1.93 21.13
C THR A 244 -15.98 2.53 20.58
N ILE A 245 -15.90 3.16 19.41
CA ILE A 245 -17.03 3.73 18.68
C ILE A 245 -17.46 2.76 17.59
N GLN A 246 -18.71 2.32 17.61
CA GLN A 246 -19.20 1.21 16.77
C GLN A 246 -19.24 1.58 15.27
N ASP A 247 -19.75 2.77 14.93
CA ASP A 247 -19.96 3.19 13.55
C ASP A 247 -19.31 4.53 13.18
N PHE A 248 -18.57 5.15 14.09
CA PHE A 248 -18.00 6.48 13.94
C PHE A 248 -19.02 7.56 13.51
N SER A 249 -20.31 7.37 13.83
CA SER A 249 -21.30 8.41 13.62
C SER A 249 -21.01 9.63 14.50
N TYR A 250 -21.43 10.80 14.02
CA TYR A 250 -21.26 12.04 14.77
C TYR A 250 -21.82 11.93 16.19
N GLU A 251 -23.02 11.35 16.34
CA GLU A 251 -23.69 11.21 17.62
C GLU A 251 -22.92 10.33 18.60
N GLN A 252 -22.42 9.18 18.16
CA GLN A 252 -21.67 8.26 19.01
C GLN A 252 -20.36 8.89 19.47
N ILE A 253 -19.63 9.57 18.57
CA ILE A 253 -18.39 10.28 18.94
C ILE A 253 -18.70 11.40 19.91
N PHE A 254 -19.69 12.24 19.60
CA PHE A 254 -20.07 13.38 20.43
C PHE A 254 -20.44 12.94 21.85
N ASN A 255 -21.32 11.96 21.98
CA ASN A 255 -21.77 11.46 23.28
C ASN A 255 -20.65 10.72 24.03
N GLY A 256 -19.88 9.88 23.34
CA GLY A 256 -18.76 9.13 23.92
C GLY A 256 -17.68 10.05 24.47
N VAL A 257 -17.25 11.03 23.71
CA VAL A 257 -16.21 12.00 24.13
C VAL A 257 -16.73 12.89 25.26
N THR A 258 -17.96 13.41 25.13
CA THR A 258 -18.56 14.25 26.15
C THR A 258 -18.68 13.54 27.51
N SER A 259 -19.18 12.30 27.49
CA SER A 259 -19.32 11.46 28.68
C SER A 259 -17.97 11.14 29.31
N TYR A 260 -17.01 10.70 28.48
CA TYR A 260 -15.68 10.34 28.99
C TYR A 260 -14.97 11.51 29.62
N VAL A 261 -14.92 12.68 28.97
CA VAL A 261 -14.22 13.86 29.47
C VAL A 261 -14.86 14.43 30.73
N LYS A 262 -16.21 14.40 30.84
CA LYS A 262 -16.91 14.77 32.08
C LYS A 262 -16.53 13.90 33.27
N ASN A 263 -16.39 12.59 33.02
CA ASN A 263 -16.02 11.62 34.06
C ASN A 263 -14.50 11.60 34.33
N ASN A 264 -13.70 12.09 33.36
CA ASN A 264 -12.23 12.17 33.44
C ASN A 264 -11.75 13.60 33.14
N PRO A 265 -12.01 14.58 34.04
CA PRO A 265 -11.76 16.00 33.78
C PRO A 265 -10.28 16.38 33.64
N LYS A 266 -9.38 15.45 33.93
CA LYS A 266 -7.93 15.61 33.73
C LYS A 266 -7.45 15.17 32.36
N THR A 267 -8.33 14.78 31.43
CA THR A 267 -7.96 14.40 30.08
C THR A 267 -7.18 15.52 29.38
N GLU A 268 -6.00 15.18 28.84
CA GLU A 268 -5.08 16.17 28.21
C GLU A 268 -4.97 15.98 26.71
N VAL A 269 -5.06 14.73 26.24
CA VAL A 269 -4.89 14.39 24.81
C VAL A 269 -5.94 13.37 24.40
N ILE A 270 -6.57 13.61 23.24
CA ILE A 270 -7.41 12.64 22.55
C ILE A 270 -6.68 12.14 21.31
N ILE A 271 -6.47 10.83 21.24
CA ILE A 271 -5.89 10.15 20.07
C ILE A 271 -7.05 9.61 19.24
N CYS A 272 -7.09 9.91 17.94
CA CYS A 272 -8.19 9.51 17.06
C CYS A 272 -7.75 9.36 15.60
N PRO A 273 -8.56 8.73 14.72
CA PRO A 273 -8.37 8.83 13.29
C PRO A 273 -8.42 10.28 12.81
N GLY A 274 -7.51 10.67 11.89
CA GLY A 274 -7.43 12.03 11.34
C GLY A 274 -8.47 12.35 10.27
N VAL A 275 -9.61 11.66 10.28
CA VAL A 275 -10.72 11.88 9.35
C VAL A 275 -11.51 13.09 9.81
N ARG A 276 -11.81 14.03 8.91
CA ARG A 276 -12.50 15.29 9.22
C ARG A 276 -13.79 15.08 10.02
N ALA A 277 -14.65 14.17 9.61
CA ALA A 277 -15.92 13.93 10.33
C ALA A 277 -15.71 13.52 11.79
N VAL A 278 -14.64 12.77 12.09
CA VAL A 278 -14.29 12.37 13.47
C VAL A 278 -13.81 13.56 14.27
N THR A 279 -12.90 14.34 13.71
CA THR A 279 -12.32 15.50 14.40
C THR A 279 -13.34 16.61 14.63
N ASP A 280 -14.26 16.86 13.69
CA ASP A 280 -15.35 17.83 13.83
C ASP A 280 -16.31 17.43 14.96
N ALA A 281 -16.65 16.14 15.06
CA ALA A 281 -17.50 15.63 16.14
C ALA A 281 -16.81 15.78 17.52
N ILE A 282 -15.50 15.50 17.61
CA ILE A 282 -14.71 15.68 18.84
C ILE A 282 -14.68 17.18 19.24
N ILE A 283 -14.39 18.07 18.29
CA ILE A 283 -14.35 19.52 18.54
C ILE A 283 -15.72 20.00 19.04
N SER A 284 -16.79 19.56 18.42
CA SER A 284 -18.15 19.91 18.82
C SER A 284 -18.49 19.39 20.23
N ALA A 285 -18.09 18.13 20.53
CA ALA A 285 -18.27 17.55 21.86
C ALA A 285 -17.58 18.37 22.96
N LEU A 286 -16.31 18.74 22.73
CA LEU A 286 -15.53 19.52 23.67
C LEU A 286 -16.11 20.93 23.85
N ASN A 287 -16.50 21.61 22.77
CA ASN A 287 -17.13 22.93 22.82
C ASN A 287 -18.43 22.92 23.62
N SER A 288 -19.24 21.83 23.54
CA SER A 288 -20.49 21.70 24.30
C SER A 288 -20.30 21.69 25.81
N ILE A 289 -19.11 21.30 26.27
CA ILE A 289 -18.71 21.30 27.69
C ILE A 289 -17.72 22.42 28.02
N LYS A 290 -17.61 23.44 27.15
CA LYS A 290 -16.79 24.63 27.32
C LYS A 290 -15.27 24.36 27.38
N LEU A 291 -14.81 23.28 26.74
CA LEU A 291 -13.40 22.99 26.52
C LEU A 291 -13.00 23.27 25.05
N SER A 292 -11.79 23.72 24.85
CA SER A 292 -11.28 24.15 23.56
C SER A 292 -9.99 23.43 23.18
N ILE A 293 -9.79 23.25 21.87
CA ILE A 293 -8.57 22.72 21.28
C ILE A 293 -7.76 23.87 20.67
N PRO A 294 -6.46 23.96 20.86
CA PRO A 294 -5.56 23.05 21.60
C PRO A 294 -5.31 23.49 23.06
N LYS A 295 -6.10 24.43 23.59
CA LYS A 295 -5.83 25.11 24.88
C LYS A 295 -6.02 24.16 26.06
N ASP A 296 -7.20 23.53 26.13
CA ASP A 296 -7.59 22.68 27.25
C ASP A 296 -7.26 21.19 26.95
N ILE A 297 -7.56 20.73 25.74
CA ILE A 297 -7.25 19.35 25.26
C ILE A 297 -6.55 19.44 23.93
N LYS A 298 -5.54 18.58 23.71
CA LYS A 298 -4.84 18.41 22.44
C LYS A 298 -5.40 17.23 21.65
N LEU A 299 -5.29 17.29 20.32
CA LEU A 299 -5.54 16.15 19.46
C LEU A 299 -4.21 15.53 19.00
N MET A 300 -4.16 14.20 19.00
CA MET A 300 -3.21 13.42 18.24
C MET A 300 -4.00 12.61 17.21
N VAL A 301 -3.70 12.82 15.93
CA VAL A 301 -4.45 12.18 14.84
C VAL A 301 -3.58 11.21 14.06
N PHE A 302 -4.19 10.10 13.64
CA PHE A 302 -3.56 9.16 12.73
C PHE A 302 -3.91 9.60 11.31
N ASP A 303 -2.91 10.06 10.55
CA ASP A 303 -3.01 10.84 9.32
C ASP A 303 -3.57 12.26 9.51
N ASN A 304 -3.57 13.03 8.45
CA ASN A 304 -3.94 14.44 8.51
C ASN A 304 -4.75 14.86 7.27
N ASP A 305 -6.07 14.89 7.45
CA ASP A 305 -7.00 15.45 6.46
C ASP A 305 -7.39 16.92 6.76
N PHE A 306 -6.71 17.56 7.70
CA PHE A 306 -6.93 18.99 8.00
C PHE A 306 -6.44 19.88 6.86
N SER A 307 -7.22 20.90 6.54
CA SER A 307 -6.76 22.01 5.72
C SER A 307 -5.64 22.80 6.42
N TYR A 308 -4.91 23.59 5.66
CA TYR A 308 -3.87 24.48 6.20
C TYR A 308 -4.39 25.37 7.37
N THR A 309 -5.58 25.94 7.23
CA THR A 309 -6.20 26.78 8.25
C THR A 309 -6.52 25.98 9.51
N GLU A 310 -7.09 24.81 9.37
CA GLU A 310 -7.45 23.93 10.49
C GLU A 310 -6.23 23.46 11.26
N VAL A 311 -5.15 23.06 10.57
CA VAL A 311 -3.89 22.68 11.22
C VAL A 311 -3.37 23.82 12.11
N ASN A 312 -3.47 25.08 11.64
CA ASN A 312 -3.04 26.24 12.43
C ASN A 312 -3.93 26.51 13.65
N LEU A 313 -5.22 26.20 13.58
CA LEU A 313 -6.16 26.36 14.68
C LEU A 313 -6.05 25.23 15.69
N VAL A 314 -6.07 23.97 15.21
CA VAL A 314 -6.07 22.74 16.02
C VAL A 314 -4.68 22.43 16.57
N LYS A 315 -3.61 22.73 15.81
CA LYS A 315 -2.20 22.44 16.15
C LYS A 315 -2.00 21.00 16.64
N PRO A 316 -2.42 20.00 15.87
CA PRO A 316 -2.42 18.61 16.32
C PRO A 316 -1.00 18.04 16.42
N TYR A 317 -0.87 16.94 17.13
CA TYR A 317 0.15 15.95 16.89
C TYR A 317 -0.36 15.02 15.79
N VAL A 318 0.49 14.67 14.83
CA VAL A 318 0.10 13.81 13.70
C VAL A 318 1.01 12.61 13.63
N ILE A 319 0.43 11.43 13.56
CA ILE A 319 1.11 10.17 13.23
C ILE A 319 1.02 10.05 11.71
N GLU A 320 2.05 10.49 10.99
CA GLU A 320 2.09 10.49 9.52
C GLU A 320 2.57 9.14 9.00
N GLN A 321 1.75 8.48 8.20
CA GLN A 321 2.11 7.27 7.45
C GLN A 321 2.91 7.64 6.19
N ASP A 322 3.83 6.79 5.77
CA ASP A 322 4.51 6.94 4.48
C ASP A 322 3.66 6.31 3.36
N SER A 323 2.51 6.94 3.10
CA SER A 323 1.53 6.46 2.13
C SER A 323 2.08 6.43 0.70
N TYR A 324 2.96 7.37 0.34
CA TYR A 324 3.65 7.33 -0.95
C TYR A 324 4.51 6.06 -1.09
N GLN A 325 5.31 5.76 -0.07
CA GLN A 325 6.17 4.58 -0.08
C GLN A 325 5.38 3.27 -0.02
N ILE A 326 4.19 3.25 0.62
CA ILE A 326 3.25 2.11 0.53
C ILE A 326 2.90 1.85 -0.93
N GLY A 327 2.50 2.88 -1.67
CA GLY A 327 2.15 2.78 -3.09
C GLY A 327 3.33 2.34 -3.95
N TYR A 328 4.46 3.03 -3.85
CA TYR A 328 5.67 2.75 -4.60
C TYR A 328 6.18 1.33 -4.37
N SER A 329 6.27 0.90 -3.10
CA SER A 329 6.72 -0.45 -2.75
C SER A 329 5.75 -1.54 -3.19
N SER A 330 4.44 -1.26 -3.24
CA SER A 330 3.44 -2.22 -3.72
C SER A 330 3.56 -2.47 -5.23
N ALA A 331 3.78 -1.40 -6.00
CA ALA A 331 4.05 -1.50 -7.43
C ALA A 331 5.37 -2.23 -7.71
N ALA A 332 6.42 -1.95 -6.91
CA ALA A 332 7.71 -2.64 -7.00
C ALA A 332 7.61 -4.13 -6.68
N ALA A 333 6.85 -4.50 -5.63
CA ALA A 333 6.61 -5.90 -5.28
C ALA A 333 5.86 -6.64 -6.40
N LEU A 334 4.83 -5.98 -6.96
CA LEU A 334 4.05 -6.53 -8.06
C LEU A 334 4.90 -6.67 -9.33
N TYR A 335 5.69 -5.67 -9.67
CA TYR A 335 6.64 -5.71 -10.79
C TYR A 335 7.59 -6.91 -10.69
N ASN A 336 8.18 -7.15 -9.52
CA ASN A 336 9.05 -8.30 -9.32
C ASN A 336 8.31 -9.63 -9.56
N GLN A 337 7.04 -9.73 -9.13
CA GLN A 337 6.23 -10.93 -9.38
C GLN A 337 5.91 -11.10 -10.86
N ILE A 338 5.57 -10.04 -11.58
CA ILE A 338 5.30 -10.07 -13.03
C ILE A 338 6.54 -10.50 -13.80
N TYR A 339 7.73 -10.10 -13.37
CA TYR A 339 8.98 -10.44 -14.03
C TYR A 339 9.70 -11.67 -13.42
N GLY A 340 8.98 -12.50 -12.69
CA GLY A 340 9.38 -13.87 -12.37
C GLY A 340 9.92 -14.13 -10.97
N ASP A 341 9.99 -13.12 -10.09
CA ASP A 341 10.24 -13.33 -8.66
C ASP A 341 8.90 -13.52 -7.93
N LEU A 342 8.38 -14.76 -7.95
CA LEU A 342 7.08 -15.08 -7.33
C LEU A 342 7.11 -15.08 -5.80
N ARG A 343 8.19 -14.66 -5.17
CA ARG A 343 8.22 -14.52 -3.72
C ARG A 343 7.30 -13.38 -3.29
N THR A 344 6.47 -13.66 -2.33
CA THR A 344 5.70 -12.63 -1.67
C THR A 344 6.57 -11.91 -0.64
N VAL A 345 6.37 -10.60 -0.50
CA VAL A 345 7.07 -9.78 0.48
C VAL A 345 6.08 -9.21 1.48
N SER A 346 6.51 -9.10 2.74
CA SER A 346 5.75 -8.40 3.79
C SER A 346 6.58 -7.20 4.25
N ILE A 347 6.11 -6.00 3.92
CA ILE A 347 6.80 -4.75 4.24
C ILE A 347 5.93 -3.95 5.21
N ARG A 348 6.52 -3.60 6.36
CA ARG A 348 5.90 -2.73 7.36
C ARG A 348 6.71 -1.45 7.48
N LEU A 349 6.12 -0.33 7.10
CA LEU A 349 6.78 0.97 7.07
C LEU A 349 6.61 1.70 8.39
N PRO A 350 7.66 2.36 8.90
CA PRO A 350 7.55 3.17 10.10
C PRO A 350 6.73 4.44 9.86
N VAL A 351 6.26 5.05 10.94
CA VAL A 351 5.58 6.34 10.91
C VAL A 351 6.51 7.47 11.32
N LYS A 352 6.12 8.70 10.99
CA LYS A 352 6.71 9.92 11.50
C LYS A 352 5.74 10.65 12.39
N ILE A 353 6.15 11.03 13.63
CA ILE A 353 5.32 11.86 14.49
C ILE A 353 5.69 13.33 14.30
N VAL A 354 4.70 14.14 13.94
CA VAL A 354 4.86 15.57 13.66
C VAL A 354 4.11 16.39 14.70
N ASP A 355 4.81 17.36 15.31
CA ASP A 355 4.27 18.31 16.26
C ASP A 355 3.96 19.64 15.54
N TYR A 356 2.70 19.85 15.16
CA TYR A 356 2.29 21.07 14.48
C TYR A 356 2.15 22.28 15.42
N SER A 357 2.21 22.11 16.75
CA SER A 357 2.25 23.23 17.68
C SER A 357 3.54 24.05 17.58
N LYS A 358 4.62 23.43 17.05
CA LYS A 358 5.94 24.04 16.89
C LYS A 358 6.25 24.48 15.47
N LYS A 359 5.54 23.97 14.45
CA LYS A 359 5.74 24.37 13.07
C LYS A 359 5.10 25.74 12.82
N ARG A 360 5.91 26.78 12.58
CA ARG A 360 5.46 27.94 11.80
C ARG A 360 5.34 27.45 10.36
N LEU A 361 4.11 27.19 9.91
CA LEU A 361 3.86 26.85 8.53
C LEU A 361 4.15 28.10 7.69
N ASN A 362 5.27 28.10 6.97
CA ASN A 362 5.60 29.15 6.02
C ASN A 362 4.50 29.20 4.96
N LYS A 363 4.01 30.41 4.66
CA LYS A 363 2.95 30.70 3.66
C LYS A 363 3.28 30.30 2.22
N LYS A 364 4.42 29.61 1.97
CA LYS A 364 4.90 29.21 0.63
C LYS A 364 4.94 27.68 0.52
N ARG A 365 3.80 27.06 0.21
CA ARG A 365 3.76 25.93 -0.73
C ARG A 365 2.88 26.38 -1.88
N PRO A 366 3.37 26.41 -3.12
CA PRO A 366 2.50 26.49 -4.28
C PRO A 366 1.65 25.21 -4.34
N LEU A 367 0.43 25.39 -4.81
CA LEU A 367 -0.52 24.33 -5.18
C LEU A 367 0.09 23.42 -6.22
#